data_180bf76036b4f3ec3e0eae1e31a4ac77
#
_entry.id   180bf76036b4f3ec3e0eae1e31a4ac77
#
_cell.length_a   1.000
_cell.length_b   1.000
_cell.length_c   1.000
_cell.angle_alpha   90.00
_cell.angle_beta   90.00
_cell.angle_gamma   90.00
#
_symmetry.space_group_name_H-M   'P 1'
#
loop_
_entity.id
_entity.type
_entity.pdbx_description
1 polymer ?
#
loop_
_entity_poly.entity_id
_entity_poly.type
_entity_poly.pdbx_seq_one_letter_code
_entity_poly.pdbx_strand_id
1 'polypeptide(L)'
;SACLVGSEMCIRDSIAISATANRVMAGLPIESAYIPQTIYIPGNNGSGIGDVQRIDHVTMMLWRTLGGKIGKNFENLQDIYFRLTDDAMNDSAPLYTGNKEIPVSFNTSTIKEKGATVLIYNDSVFPMNILAIVPHMTVSGNGL
;
A
#
# COMPACT_ATOMS: atom_id res chain seq x y z
N SER A 1 -14.41 -29.35 26.47
CA SER A 1 -15.41 -28.37 26.90
C SER A 1 -16.35 -28.11 25.75
N ALA A 2 -17.59 -28.59 25.87
CA ALA A 2 -18.61 -28.34 24.86
C ALA A 2 -19.12 -26.90 25.01
N CYS A 3 -18.95 -26.07 24.01
CA CYS A 3 -19.70 -24.83 23.89
C CYS A 3 -21.16 -25.19 23.62
N LEU A 4 -22.05 -24.89 24.55
CA LEU A 4 -23.48 -24.95 24.36
C LEU A 4 -23.89 -23.88 23.34
N VAL A 5 -24.54 -24.32 22.25
CA VAL A 5 -25.16 -23.45 21.25
C VAL A 5 -26.32 -22.72 21.90
N GLY A 6 -26.14 -21.46 22.21
CA GLY A 6 -27.18 -20.61 22.80
C GLY A 6 -26.57 -19.38 23.44
N SER A 7 -26.50 -18.29 22.70
CA SER A 7 -26.35 -16.88 23.12
C SER A 7 -25.23 -16.46 24.10
N GLU A 8 -24.31 -17.32 24.47
CA GLU A 8 -23.13 -16.91 25.22
C GLU A 8 -21.91 -17.07 24.31
N MET A 9 -21.38 -15.95 23.88
CA MET A 9 -20.11 -15.84 23.18
C MET A 9 -19.02 -16.44 24.05
N CYS A 10 -18.37 -17.53 23.63
CA CYS A 10 -17.23 -18.10 24.32
C CYS A 10 -16.11 -17.05 24.39
N ILE A 11 -15.96 -16.44 25.55
CA ILE A 11 -15.01 -15.34 25.79
C ILE A 11 -13.54 -15.82 25.81
N ARG A 12 -13.30 -17.13 25.62
CA ARG A 12 -11.96 -17.74 25.68
C ARG A 12 -11.69 -18.59 24.46
N ASP A 13 -11.40 -17.93 23.37
CA ASP A 13 -10.79 -18.59 22.22
C ASP A 13 -9.27 -18.54 22.36
N SER A 14 -8.60 -19.66 22.13
CA SER A 14 -7.15 -19.76 22.12
C SER A 14 -6.67 -20.01 20.70
N ILE A 15 -5.69 -19.22 20.27
CA ILE A 15 -5.01 -19.40 18.99
C ILE A 15 -3.70 -20.14 19.27
N ALA A 16 -3.54 -21.32 18.62
CA ALA A 16 -2.29 -22.05 18.70
C ALA A 16 -1.26 -21.43 17.74
N ILE A 17 -0.13 -20.99 18.30
CA ILE A 17 1.00 -20.44 17.55
C ILE A 17 2.06 -21.52 17.47
N SER A 18 2.46 -21.92 16.25
CA SER A 18 3.47 -22.95 15.99
C SER A 18 4.92 -22.46 16.15
N ALA A 19 5.13 -21.19 16.47
CA ALA A 19 6.45 -20.58 16.57
C ALA A 19 6.65 -19.94 17.96
N THR A 20 7.90 -19.92 18.43
CA THR A 20 8.29 -19.16 19.62
C THR A 20 8.38 -17.68 19.24
N ALA A 21 7.57 -16.84 19.88
CA ALA A 21 7.54 -15.41 19.61
C ALA A 21 7.56 -14.61 20.91
N ASN A 22 8.35 -13.54 20.94
CA ASN A 22 8.39 -12.59 22.08
C ASN A 22 7.26 -11.56 22.03
N ARG A 23 6.71 -11.32 20.83
CA ARG A 23 5.60 -10.38 20.63
C ARG A 23 4.67 -10.91 19.54
N VAL A 24 3.40 -10.90 19.81
CA VAL A 24 2.35 -11.35 18.90
C VAL A 24 1.32 -10.23 18.74
N MET A 25 0.93 -9.95 17.49
CA MET A 25 -0.18 -9.09 17.17
C MET A 25 -1.30 -9.94 16.56
N ALA A 26 -2.48 -9.88 17.12
CA ALA A 26 -3.65 -10.57 16.64
C ALA A 26 -4.81 -9.58 16.48
N GLY A 27 -5.58 -9.72 15.43
CA GLY A 27 -6.73 -8.86 15.15
C GLY A 27 -7.64 -9.46 14.09
N LEU A 28 -8.79 -8.87 13.91
CA LEU A 28 -9.67 -9.21 12.79
C LEU A 28 -9.08 -8.66 11.48
N PRO A 29 -9.16 -9.41 10.39
CA PRO A 29 -8.70 -8.92 9.10
C PRO A 29 -9.59 -7.75 8.66
N ILE A 30 -8.98 -6.60 8.44
CA ILE A 30 -9.62 -5.42 7.86
C ILE A 30 -8.86 -5.07 6.60
N GLU A 31 -9.53 -5.15 5.47
CA GLU A 31 -8.98 -4.74 4.20
C GLU A 31 -9.30 -3.27 3.95
N SER A 32 -8.28 -2.50 3.63
CA SER A 32 -8.42 -1.09 3.30
C SER A 32 -7.81 -0.83 1.94
N ALA A 33 -8.59 -0.23 1.04
CA ALA A 33 -8.13 0.14 -0.29
C ALA A 33 -8.39 1.62 -0.55
N TYR A 34 -7.42 2.31 -1.08
CA TYR A 34 -7.54 3.69 -1.54
C TYR A 34 -7.11 3.79 -2.99
N ILE A 35 -8.04 4.20 -3.84
CA ILE A 35 -7.83 4.44 -5.26
C ILE A 35 -8.13 5.92 -5.51
N PRO A 36 -7.10 6.77 -5.72
CA PRO A 36 -7.32 8.15 -6.10
C PRO A 36 -7.92 8.22 -7.50
N GLN A 37 -8.55 9.33 -7.80
CA GLN A 37 -8.99 9.60 -9.16
C GLN A 37 -7.78 9.64 -10.10
N THR A 38 -8.01 9.24 -11.34
CA THR A 38 -6.99 9.30 -12.39
C THR A 38 -6.40 10.71 -12.50
N ILE A 39 -5.09 10.79 -12.44
CA ILE A 39 -4.36 12.05 -12.47
C ILE A 39 -3.97 12.35 -13.92
N TYR A 40 -4.25 13.56 -14.36
CA TYR A 40 -3.83 14.09 -15.64
C TYR A 40 -2.96 15.32 -15.45
N ILE A 41 -1.74 15.28 -15.97
CA ILE A 41 -0.85 16.44 -15.98
C ILE A 41 -1.03 17.17 -17.32
N PRO A 42 -1.17 18.50 -17.32
CA PRO A 42 -1.20 19.26 -18.56
C PRO A 42 0.10 19.05 -19.34
N GLY A 43 -0.03 18.74 -20.62
CA GLY A 43 1.10 18.71 -21.56
C GLY A 43 1.53 20.11 -22.00
N ASN A 44 2.63 20.22 -22.73
CA ASN A 44 3.12 21.49 -23.29
C ASN A 44 2.11 22.18 -24.22
N ASN A 45 1.17 21.45 -24.79
CA ASN A 45 0.18 21.93 -25.77
C ASN A 45 -1.25 22.01 -25.18
N GLY A 46 -1.41 22.02 -23.84
CA GLY A 46 -2.72 22.15 -23.20
C GLY A 46 -3.08 20.98 -22.29
N SER A 47 -4.33 20.50 -22.39
CA SER A 47 -4.79 19.41 -21.53
C SER A 47 -4.07 18.10 -21.82
N GLY A 48 -3.49 17.47 -20.80
CA GLY A 48 -2.88 16.14 -20.91
C GLY A 48 -3.88 14.97 -21.03
N ILE A 49 -5.18 15.30 -21.19
CA ILE A 49 -6.22 14.29 -21.42
C ILE A 49 -6.00 13.72 -22.83
N GLY A 50 -5.63 12.47 -22.89
CA GLY A 50 -5.35 11.83 -24.17
C GLY A 50 -3.89 11.45 -24.38
N ASP A 51 -2.98 12.00 -23.59
CA ASP A 51 -1.57 11.61 -23.57
C ASP A 51 -1.33 10.40 -22.66
N VAL A 52 -0.37 9.58 -23.05
CA VAL A 52 0.06 8.45 -22.20
C VAL A 52 0.90 8.99 -21.06
N GLN A 53 0.40 8.83 -19.87
CA GLN A 53 1.08 9.24 -18.64
C GLN A 53 1.52 8.04 -17.84
N ARG A 54 2.73 8.08 -17.32
CA ARG A 54 3.33 7.01 -16.53
C ARG A 54 3.76 7.53 -15.17
N ILE A 55 3.54 6.75 -14.14
CA ILE A 55 4.11 7.00 -12.81
C ILE A 55 5.42 6.22 -12.71
N ASP A 56 6.51 6.92 -12.41
CA ASP A 56 7.84 6.33 -12.27
C ASP A 56 8.11 5.93 -10.82
N HIS A 57 7.76 6.79 -9.89
CA HIS A 57 7.83 6.52 -8.46
C HIS A 57 6.78 7.33 -7.70
N VAL A 58 6.50 6.89 -6.48
CA VAL A 58 5.55 7.56 -5.59
C VAL A 58 6.25 7.90 -4.29
N THR A 59 6.26 9.18 -3.93
CA THR A 59 6.72 9.62 -2.62
C THR A 59 5.53 9.70 -1.68
N MET A 60 5.56 8.94 -0.60
CA MET A 60 4.54 8.96 0.44
C MET A 60 5.08 9.56 1.73
N MET A 61 4.33 10.50 2.30
CA MET A 61 4.57 10.99 3.65
C MET A 61 3.77 10.13 4.61
N LEU A 62 4.48 9.44 5.50
CA LEU A 62 3.96 8.42 6.38
C LEU A 62 4.15 8.80 7.85
N TRP A 63 3.22 8.38 8.69
CA TRP A 63 3.26 8.57 10.14
C TRP A 63 3.04 7.25 10.86
N ARG A 64 4.07 6.78 11.59
CA ARG A 64 4.00 5.53 12.38
C ARG A 64 3.40 4.35 11.61
N THR A 65 3.92 4.10 10.44
CA THR A 65 3.46 3.08 9.49
C THR A 65 4.42 1.90 9.47
N LEU A 66 3.89 0.69 9.34
CA LEU A 66 4.70 -0.52 9.24
C LEU A 66 4.23 -1.48 8.15
N GLY A 67 3.04 -1.34 7.62
CA GLY A 67 2.49 -2.22 6.60
C GLY A 67 1.91 -1.45 5.42
N GLY A 68 1.60 -2.19 4.36
CA GLY A 68 0.91 -1.68 3.18
C GLY A 68 1.50 -2.14 1.88
N LYS A 69 0.69 -2.07 0.85
CA LYS A 69 1.01 -2.45 -0.53
C LYS A 69 0.64 -1.32 -1.47
N ILE A 70 1.35 -1.22 -2.56
CA ILE A 70 1.07 -0.27 -3.64
C ILE A 70 0.96 -1.01 -4.95
N GLY A 71 0.02 -0.61 -5.80
CA GLY A 71 -0.18 -1.27 -7.08
C GLY A 71 -0.98 -0.45 -8.07
N LYS A 72 -1.19 -0.99 -9.26
CA LYS A 72 -2.14 -0.45 -10.23
C LYS A 72 -3.56 -0.96 -9.95
N ASN A 73 -3.67 -2.23 -9.66
CA ASN A 73 -4.90 -2.96 -9.37
C ASN A 73 -4.62 -4.04 -8.31
N PHE A 74 -5.64 -4.73 -7.87
CA PHE A 74 -5.51 -5.80 -6.86
C PHE A 74 -4.68 -7.01 -7.33
N GLU A 75 -4.48 -7.19 -8.62
CA GLU A 75 -3.68 -8.29 -9.18
C GLU A 75 -2.18 -7.97 -9.17
N ASN A 76 -1.82 -6.68 -9.23
CA ASN A 76 -0.44 -6.20 -9.32
C ASN A 76 -0.12 -5.32 -8.13
N LEU A 77 -0.02 -5.94 -6.96
CA LEU A 77 0.37 -5.29 -5.71
C LEU A 77 1.83 -5.57 -5.38
N GLN A 78 2.52 -4.55 -4.94
CA GLN A 78 3.91 -4.57 -4.48
C GLN A 78 3.94 -4.21 -3.00
N ASP A 79 4.62 -5.01 -2.18
CA ASP A 79 4.78 -4.72 -0.76
C ASP A 79 5.69 -3.51 -0.53
N ILE A 80 5.33 -2.69 0.44
CA ILE A 80 6.15 -1.56 0.87
C ILE A 80 7.04 -2.02 2.02
N TYR A 81 8.34 -2.13 1.76
CA TYR A 81 9.32 -2.57 2.75
C TYR A 81 9.76 -1.41 3.63
N PHE A 82 9.57 -1.56 4.94
CA PHE A 82 9.96 -0.55 5.94
C PHE A 82 11.23 -0.90 6.70
N ARG A 83 11.60 -2.16 6.70
CA ARG A 83 12.81 -2.62 7.38
C ARG A 83 14.05 -2.21 6.60
N LEU A 84 15.02 -1.66 7.31
CA LEU A 84 16.33 -1.32 6.77
C LEU A 84 17.30 -2.49 7.00
N THR A 85 18.40 -2.51 6.26
CA THR A 85 19.42 -3.54 6.36
C THR A 85 20.08 -3.59 7.75
N ASP A 86 20.10 -2.44 8.43
CA ASP A 86 20.71 -2.27 9.75
C ASP A 86 19.78 -2.65 10.91
N ASP A 87 18.51 -2.94 10.62
CA ASP A 87 17.54 -3.33 11.63
C ASP A 87 17.81 -4.77 12.12
N ALA A 88 17.86 -4.93 13.44
CA ALA A 88 18.08 -6.23 14.05
C ALA A 88 16.95 -7.22 13.70
N MET A 89 17.29 -8.40 13.20
CA MET A 89 16.31 -9.39 12.74
C MET A 89 15.52 -10.05 13.88
N ASN A 90 16.02 -9.98 15.10
CA ASN A 90 15.40 -10.54 16.30
C ASN A 90 14.50 -9.56 17.06
N ASP A 91 14.36 -8.34 16.55
CA ASP A 91 13.46 -7.34 17.13
C ASP A 91 12.34 -6.97 16.12
N SER A 92 11.25 -6.41 16.65
CA SER A 92 10.16 -5.92 15.82
C SER A 92 10.61 -4.69 15.03
N ALA A 93 10.27 -4.63 13.74
CA ALA A 93 10.58 -3.48 12.93
C ALA A 93 9.97 -2.20 13.55
N PRO A 94 10.75 -1.10 13.60
CA PRO A 94 10.27 0.18 14.14
C PRO A 94 9.18 0.76 13.22
N LEU A 95 8.25 1.51 13.82
CA LEU A 95 7.26 2.24 13.05
C LEU A 95 7.92 3.39 12.29
N TYR A 96 7.77 3.38 10.99
CA TYR A 96 8.35 4.40 10.11
C TYR A 96 7.57 5.72 10.15
N THR A 97 8.28 6.82 10.25
CA THR A 97 7.74 8.18 10.14
C THR A 97 8.65 8.99 9.24
N GLY A 98 8.10 9.61 8.22
CA GLY A 98 8.84 10.43 7.26
C GLY A 98 8.42 10.21 5.82
N ASN A 99 9.19 10.76 4.90
CA ASN A 99 8.96 10.60 3.47
C ASN A 99 9.63 9.30 2.99
N LYS A 100 8.86 8.50 2.27
CA LYS A 100 9.34 7.27 1.65
C LYS A 100 9.07 7.31 0.17
N GLU A 101 10.14 7.18 -0.59
CA GLU A 101 10.08 7.02 -2.03
C GLU A 101 9.94 5.54 -2.37
N ILE A 102 8.95 5.21 -3.18
CA ILE A 102 8.64 3.85 -3.59
C ILE A 102 8.71 3.80 -5.11
N PRO A 103 9.69 3.07 -5.66
CA PRO A 103 9.76 2.87 -7.10
C PRO A 103 8.57 2.03 -7.56
N VAL A 104 7.94 2.44 -8.63
CA VAL A 104 6.82 1.73 -9.22
C VAL A 104 7.35 0.77 -10.28
N SER A 105 7.25 -0.54 -10.00
CA SER A 105 7.74 -1.59 -10.90
C SER A 105 6.69 -2.12 -11.88
N PHE A 106 5.48 -1.58 -11.84
CA PHE A 106 4.37 -1.99 -12.70
C PHE A 106 3.96 -0.88 -13.69
N ASN A 107 3.43 -1.25 -14.84
CA ASN A 107 2.91 -0.29 -15.79
C ASN A 107 1.65 0.39 -15.24
N THR A 108 1.73 1.68 -14.98
CA THR A 108 0.61 2.48 -14.43
C THR A 108 -0.36 2.95 -15.49
N SER A 109 0.05 2.93 -16.76
CA SER A 109 -0.80 3.33 -17.87
C SER A 109 -0.77 2.26 -18.96
N THR A 110 -1.93 2.00 -19.53
CA THR A 110 -2.08 1.19 -20.74
C THR A 110 -2.48 2.08 -21.90
N ILE A 111 -2.26 1.61 -23.14
CA ILE A 111 -2.67 2.34 -24.36
C ILE A 111 -4.18 2.67 -24.35
N LYS A 112 -4.98 1.88 -23.65
CA LYS A 112 -6.43 2.11 -23.51
C LYS A 112 -6.79 3.07 -22.38
N GLU A 113 -5.99 3.07 -21.30
CA GLU A 113 -6.20 3.92 -20.13
C GLU A 113 -5.11 4.98 -20.12
N LYS A 114 -5.42 6.13 -20.70
CA LYS A 114 -4.46 7.22 -20.90
C LYS A 114 -4.10 7.99 -19.63
N GLY A 115 -4.70 7.66 -18.51
CA GLY A 115 -4.39 8.27 -17.20
C GLY A 115 -3.61 7.33 -16.30
N ALA A 116 -2.89 7.89 -15.36
CA ALA A 116 -2.13 7.13 -14.38
C ALA A 116 -2.94 6.99 -13.08
N THR A 117 -3.04 5.77 -12.57
CA THR A 117 -3.74 5.45 -11.32
C THR A 117 -2.85 4.61 -10.43
N VAL A 118 -2.93 4.85 -9.13
CA VAL A 118 -2.22 4.10 -8.09
C VAL A 118 -3.23 3.59 -7.09
N LEU A 119 -3.18 2.31 -6.80
CA LEU A 119 -3.93 1.68 -5.73
C LEU A 119 -3.02 1.54 -4.50
N ILE A 120 -3.49 1.97 -3.35
CA ILE A 120 -2.85 1.70 -2.06
C ILE A 120 -3.75 0.76 -1.29
N TYR A 121 -3.17 -0.32 -0.80
CA TYR A 121 -3.89 -1.41 -0.17
C TYR A 121 -3.22 -1.85 1.13
N ASN A 122 -4.01 -2.13 2.14
CA ASN A 122 -3.53 -2.70 3.39
C ASN A 122 -4.47 -3.83 3.83
N ASP A 123 -3.92 -5.02 3.95
CA ASP A 123 -4.57 -6.23 4.45
C ASP A 123 -3.91 -6.75 5.74
N SER A 124 -2.93 -6.01 6.25
CA SER A 124 -2.12 -6.42 7.39
C SER A 124 -2.68 -5.86 8.70
N VAL A 125 -2.33 -6.51 9.81
CA VAL A 125 -2.63 -6.03 11.17
C VAL A 125 -1.78 -4.82 11.59
N PHE A 126 -0.83 -4.42 10.74
CA PHE A 126 0.06 -3.29 11.02
C PHE A 126 -0.60 -1.95 10.68
N PRO A 127 -0.29 -0.90 11.45
CA PRO A 127 -0.84 0.42 11.19
C PRO A 127 -0.29 1.00 9.89
N MET A 128 -1.17 1.64 9.12
CA MET A 128 -0.82 2.39 7.92
C MET A 128 -1.48 3.77 7.98
N ASN A 129 -0.68 4.80 8.18
CA ASN A 129 -1.14 6.19 8.21
C ASN A 129 -0.41 6.99 7.14
N ILE A 130 -1.16 7.45 6.16
CA ILE A 130 -0.66 8.22 5.03
C ILE A 130 -1.10 9.66 5.20
N LEU A 131 -0.15 10.59 5.22
CA LEU A 131 -0.41 12.03 5.33
C LEU A 131 -0.51 12.68 3.94
N ALA A 132 0.35 12.24 3.02
CA ALA A 132 0.35 12.73 1.65
C ALA A 132 0.90 11.69 0.68
N ILE A 133 0.47 11.79 -0.58
CA ILE A 133 0.91 10.97 -1.70
C ILE A 133 1.30 11.91 -2.82
N VAL A 134 2.54 11.80 -3.28
CA VAL A 134 3.07 12.60 -4.38
C VAL A 134 3.55 11.64 -5.47
N PRO A 135 2.74 11.40 -6.52
CA PRO A 135 3.18 10.63 -7.67
C PRO A 135 4.10 11.46 -8.55
N HIS A 136 5.22 10.89 -8.94
CA HIS A 136 6.12 11.46 -9.93
C HIS A 136 5.81 10.84 -11.29
N MET A 137 5.41 11.68 -12.22
CA MET A 137 4.83 11.25 -13.48
C MET A 137 5.62 11.79 -14.66
N THR A 138 5.77 10.94 -15.67
CA THR A 138 6.26 11.33 -17.00
C THR A 138 5.13 11.27 -18.02
N VAL A 139 5.10 12.26 -18.91
CA VAL A 139 4.15 12.35 -20.01
C VAL A 139 4.87 11.97 -21.28
N SER A 140 4.42 10.91 -21.95
CA SER A 140 4.91 10.52 -23.25
C SER A 140 4.03 11.20 -24.32
N GLY A 141 4.38 12.42 -24.67
CA GLY A 141 3.72 13.11 -25.78
C GLY A 141 4.14 12.45 -27.09
N ASN A 142 3.17 11.95 -27.86
CA ASN A 142 3.40 11.73 -29.27
C ASN A 142 3.60 13.11 -29.90
N GLY A 143 4.85 13.49 -30.07
CA GLY A 143 5.16 14.59 -30.96
C GLY A 143 4.70 14.21 -32.38
N LEU A 144 3.67 14.88 -32.85
CA LEU A 144 3.37 15.00 -34.27
C LEU A 144 4.33 16.02 -34.86
#